data_9c5c596a5bf35b7f8a532433dd87d518
#
_entry.id   9c5c596a5bf35b7f8a532433dd87d518
#
_cell.length_a   1.000
_cell.length_b   1.000
_cell.length_c   1.000
_cell.angle_alpha   90.00
_cell.angle_beta   90.00
_cell.angle_gamma   90.00
#
_symmetry.space_group_name_H-M   'P 1'
#
loop_
_entity.id
_entity.type
_entity.pdbx_description
1 polymer ?
#
loop_
_entity_poly.entity_id
_entity_poly.type
_entity_poly.pdbx_seq_one_letter_code
_entity_poly.pdbx_strand_id
1 'polypeptide(L)'
;MDIKAQLKQIQNKGLYRELQPIQSVEKQYIYINDQSYINFTSNDYLGIGQVEYQPQNFLDFIKTYSIHLSSSRLVSGNSVVYQQLEQAIREHFNFEDALIFNSGYDANLAVFNIFKNNNVVIFSDQQNHASIIDGIKLSGLSKVIYQHLNYDDLESHLARHTNPDVQKVIVSDSVFATNGTKADINRLVHLKQRYNAILIIDASHSLGLNLFEYHADIDIVTSSLSKAWGAHGGIIFSSKDIKDLIINKGRSLIYSSSLPSYHLYFIQVSLQHVIEDTYRREKLNALSEYFNHQFMELFPDQPLSNTPIKNIVCDSLASAQAQYDMLFEHGIFVSYLRYPTVSQPTLRISLSYFHDTDDIDRLFNVMKQYDEGDSYV
;
A
#
# COMPACT_ATOMS: atom_id res chain seq x y z
N MET A 1 23.11 17.57 -19.91
CA MET A 1 21.68 17.23 -19.78
C MET A 1 20.91 18.54 -19.67
N ASP A 2 19.95 18.82 -20.56
CA ASP A 2 19.11 20.02 -20.48
C ASP A 2 17.86 19.72 -19.62
N ILE A 3 17.88 20.14 -18.37
CA ILE A 3 16.80 19.92 -17.40
C ILE A 3 15.51 20.67 -17.79
N LYS A 4 15.64 21.92 -18.33
CA LYS A 4 14.48 22.72 -18.76
C LYS A 4 13.75 22.09 -19.93
N ALA A 5 14.49 21.56 -20.90
CA ALA A 5 13.91 20.85 -22.04
C ALA A 5 13.16 19.57 -21.58
N GLN A 6 13.71 18.84 -20.62
CA GLN A 6 13.03 17.65 -20.06
C GLN A 6 11.74 18.02 -19.32
N LEU A 7 11.77 19.06 -18.49
CA LEU A 7 10.56 19.54 -17.78
C LEU A 7 9.49 19.98 -18.77
N LYS A 8 9.87 20.74 -19.81
CA LYS A 8 8.93 21.18 -20.86
C LYS A 8 8.34 19.97 -21.62
N GLN A 9 9.12 18.92 -21.85
CA GLN A 9 8.64 17.69 -22.48
C GLN A 9 7.61 16.96 -21.60
N ILE A 10 7.82 16.91 -20.27
CA ILE A 10 6.88 16.34 -19.30
C ILE A 10 5.58 17.16 -19.28
N GLN A 11 5.67 18.49 -19.28
CA GLN A 11 4.51 19.40 -19.34
C GLN A 11 3.71 19.21 -20.63
N ASN A 12 4.38 19.19 -21.78
CA ASN A 12 3.73 19.03 -23.09
C ASN A 12 3.00 17.66 -23.22
N LYS A 13 3.40 16.65 -22.44
CA LYS A 13 2.74 15.35 -22.39
C LYS A 13 1.61 15.26 -21.37
N GLY A 14 1.29 16.34 -20.64
CA GLY A 14 0.31 16.34 -19.56
C GLY A 14 0.71 15.48 -18.35
N LEU A 15 2.01 15.20 -18.20
CA LEU A 15 2.54 14.32 -17.14
C LEU A 15 3.20 15.07 -16.00
N TYR A 16 3.18 16.39 -16.02
CA TYR A 16 3.76 17.22 -14.97
C TYR A 16 3.02 17.01 -13.65
N ARG A 17 3.78 16.92 -12.55
CA ARG A 17 3.24 16.69 -11.20
C ARG A 17 3.63 17.84 -10.29
N GLU A 18 2.68 18.28 -9.49
CA GLU A 18 2.88 19.29 -8.44
C GLU A 18 2.49 18.72 -7.09
N LEU A 19 3.13 19.21 -6.04
CA LEU A 19 2.78 18.88 -4.66
C LEU A 19 1.70 19.86 -4.19
N GLN A 20 0.52 19.34 -3.87
CA GLN A 20 -0.58 20.13 -3.32
C GLN A 20 -0.35 20.33 -1.82
N PRO A 21 -0.15 21.57 -1.33
CA PRO A 21 -0.08 21.83 0.11
C PRO A 21 -1.42 21.60 0.79
N ILE A 22 -1.42 20.80 1.86
CA ILE A 22 -2.59 20.55 2.73
C ILE A 22 -2.37 21.34 4.02
N GLN A 23 -3.29 22.24 4.38
CA GLN A 23 -3.18 23.08 5.57
C GLN A 23 -3.51 22.31 6.85
N SER A 24 -4.55 21.49 6.82
CA SER A 24 -4.98 20.65 7.95
C SER A 24 -5.83 19.48 7.49
N VAL A 25 -6.02 18.53 8.39
CA VAL A 25 -6.85 17.33 8.19
C VAL A 25 -7.79 17.22 9.40
N GLU A 26 -9.08 16.99 9.13
CA GLU A 26 -10.09 16.75 10.17
C GLU A 26 -11.04 15.65 9.68
N LYS A 27 -10.92 14.45 10.24
CA LYS A 27 -11.68 13.26 9.83
C LYS A 27 -11.55 13.00 8.31
N GLN A 28 -12.67 13.05 7.59
CA GLN A 28 -12.69 12.90 6.12
C GLN A 28 -12.39 14.19 5.35
N TYR A 29 -12.17 15.31 6.02
CA TYR A 29 -11.91 16.59 5.38
C TYR A 29 -10.43 16.94 5.36
N ILE A 30 -9.98 17.54 4.26
CA ILE A 30 -8.72 18.28 4.16
C ILE A 30 -9.01 19.74 3.80
N TYR A 31 -8.10 20.61 4.20
CA TYR A 31 -8.20 22.04 3.93
C TYR A 31 -7.10 22.47 2.99
N ILE A 32 -7.48 23.10 1.88
CA ILE A 32 -6.60 23.62 0.83
C ILE A 32 -7.04 25.07 0.55
N ASN A 33 -6.15 26.06 0.73
CA ASN A 33 -6.46 27.48 0.54
C ASN A 33 -7.74 27.91 1.27
N ASP A 34 -7.85 27.52 2.54
CA ASP A 34 -8.99 27.81 3.43
C ASP A 34 -10.35 27.24 2.98
N GLN A 35 -10.36 26.32 2.01
CA GLN A 35 -11.54 25.57 1.58
C GLN A 35 -11.45 24.11 2.03
N SER A 36 -12.59 23.56 2.45
CA SER A 36 -12.69 22.16 2.86
C SER A 36 -13.05 21.26 1.69
N TYR A 37 -12.40 20.09 1.63
CA TYR A 37 -12.62 19.05 0.62
C TYR A 37 -12.87 17.72 1.28
N ILE A 38 -13.85 16.95 0.80
CA ILE A 38 -13.99 15.54 1.16
C ILE A 38 -12.80 14.79 0.57
N ASN A 39 -12.01 14.13 1.41
CA ASN A 39 -10.75 13.51 1.03
C ASN A 39 -10.90 12.02 0.71
N PHE A 40 -11.07 11.69 -0.54
CA PHE A 40 -11.05 10.32 -1.05
C PHE A 40 -9.64 9.86 -1.49
N THR A 41 -8.56 10.45 -0.99
CA THR A 41 -7.19 10.07 -1.37
C THR A 41 -6.43 9.36 -0.26
N SER A 42 -6.88 9.48 0.99
CA SER A 42 -6.19 8.90 2.14
C SER A 42 -6.20 7.38 2.11
N ASN A 43 -5.04 6.78 2.43
CA ASN A 43 -4.95 5.33 2.66
C ASN A 43 -5.12 4.97 4.14
N ASP A 44 -5.41 5.91 5.02
CA ASP A 44 -5.81 5.65 6.41
C ASP A 44 -7.25 5.09 6.45
N TYR A 45 -7.37 3.84 5.97
CA TYR A 45 -8.68 3.19 5.76
C TYR A 45 -9.50 3.09 7.04
N LEU A 46 -8.84 2.85 8.17
CA LEU A 46 -9.51 2.71 9.47
C LEU A 46 -9.59 4.03 10.25
N GLY A 47 -9.01 5.12 9.76
CA GLY A 47 -9.01 6.41 10.44
C GLY A 47 -8.20 6.40 11.75
N ILE A 48 -7.24 5.49 11.88
CA ILE A 48 -6.43 5.34 13.09
C ILE A 48 -5.39 6.47 13.20
N GLY A 49 -4.96 7.07 12.10
CA GLY A 49 -4.02 8.20 12.11
C GLY A 49 -4.56 9.47 12.82
N GLN A 50 -5.84 9.48 13.17
CA GLN A 50 -6.49 10.60 13.85
C GLN A 50 -7.16 10.19 15.18
N VAL A 51 -6.77 9.02 15.77
CA VAL A 51 -7.27 8.62 17.08
C VAL A 51 -6.66 9.49 18.18
N GLU A 52 -7.43 9.65 19.25
CA GLU A 52 -6.94 10.34 20.44
C GLU A 52 -5.88 9.49 21.16
N TYR A 53 -4.89 10.14 21.72
CA TYR A 53 -3.89 9.53 22.58
C TYR A 53 -3.74 10.31 23.87
N GLN A 54 -3.24 9.65 24.92
CA GLN A 54 -3.02 10.31 26.20
C GLN A 54 -1.70 11.09 26.18
N PRO A 55 -1.73 12.44 26.22
CA PRO A 55 -0.51 13.26 26.10
C PRO A 55 0.54 12.93 27.15
N GLN A 56 0.13 12.59 28.39
CA GLN A 56 1.07 12.25 29.44
C GLN A 56 1.83 10.96 29.14
N ASN A 57 1.15 9.92 28.65
CA ASN A 57 1.79 8.67 28.25
C ASN A 57 2.85 8.90 27.15
N PHE A 58 2.53 9.75 26.20
CA PHE A 58 3.46 10.15 25.14
C PHE A 58 4.69 10.88 25.69
N LEU A 59 4.49 11.84 26.60
CA LEU A 59 5.58 12.59 27.24
C LEU A 59 6.49 11.68 28.08
N ASP A 60 5.91 10.75 28.83
CA ASP A 60 6.69 9.81 29.65
C ASP A 60 7.45 8.80 28.79
N PHE A 61 6.85 8.40 27.67
CA PHE A 61 7.54 7.58 26.67
C PHE A 61 8.77 8.28 26.09
N ILE A 62 8.63 9.55 25.67
CA ILE A 62 9.77 10.32 25.11
C ILE A 62 10.85 10.58 26.16
N LYS A 63 10.49 10.84 27.41
CA LYS A 63 11.47 10.98 28.51
C LYS A 63 12.31 9.71 28.68
N THR A 64 11.69 8.55 28.52
CA THR A 64 12.37 7.26 28.69
C THR A 64 13.23 6.89 27.49
N TYR A 65 12.73 7.05 26.28
CA TYR A 65 13.34 6.53 25.05
C TYR A 65 13.95 7.60 24.17
N SER A 66 13.94 8.88 24.58
CA SER A 66 14.35 10.02 23.75
C SER A 66 13.44 10.21 22.53
N ILE A 67 13.55 11.34 21.83
CA ILE A 67 12.81 11.59 20.58
C ILE A 67 13.36 10.70 19.46
N HIS A 68 14.68 10.55 19.38
CA HIS A 68 15.37 9.76 18.37
C HIS A 68 16.71 9.26 18.88
N LEU A 69 17.08 8.04 18.55
CA LEU A 69 18.35 7.44 18.95
C LEU A 69 19.54 7.81 18.02
N SER A 70 19.26 8.49 16.89
CA SER A 70 20.24 9.01 15.92
C SER A 70 21.25 7.98 15.42
N SER A 71 20.82 6.73 15.29
CA SER A 71 21.65 5.58 14.92
C SER A 71 20.85 4.53 14.16
N SER A 72 21.54 3.65 13.42
CA SER A 72 20.88 2.49 12.82
C SER A 72 20.53 1.44 13.89
N ARG A 73 19.57 0.56 13.59
CA ARG A 73 19.17 -0.54 14.47
C ARG A 73 20.32 -1.49 14.81
N LEU A 74 21.32 -1.65 13.94
CA LEU A 74 22.49 -2.50 14.18
C LEU A 74 23.51 -1.89 15.14
N VAL A 75 23.42 -0.61 15.47
CA VAL A 75 24.34 0.06 16.40
C VAL A 75 23.61 0.36 17.70
N SER A 76 23.08 1.55 17.88
CA SER A 76 22.36 1.96 19.09
C SER A 76 20.90 2.36 18.86
N GLY A 77 20.41 2.21 17.63
CA GLY A 77 19.03 2.57 17.26
C GLY A 77 17.97 1.51 17.54
N ASN A 78 18.34 0.34 18.09
CA ASN A 78 17.40 -0.75 18.37
C ASN A 78 16.97 -0.71 19.84
N SER A 79 16.01 0.17 20.18
CA SER A 79 15.43 0.21 21.52
C SER A 79 14.64 -1.07 21.82
N VAL A 80 14.45 -1.37 23.11
CA VAL A 80 13.63 -2.51 23.56
C VAL A 80 12.19 -2.45 23.02
N VAL A 81 11.69 -1.26 22.71
CA VAL A 81 10.35 -1.05 22.15
C VAL A 81 10.17 -1.75 20.81
N TYR A 82 11.20 -1.81 19.97
CA TYR A 82 11.14 -2.60 18.72
C TYR A 82 10.83 -4.06 19.00
N GLN A 83 11.54 -4.67 19.94
CA GLN A 83 11.35 -6.09 20.29
C GLN A 83 9.94 -6.34 20.84
N GLN A 84 9.45 -5.45 21.72
CA GLN A 84 8.11 -5.55 22.30
C GLN A 84 7.03 -5.43 21.23
N LEU A 85 7.16 -4.47 20.30
CA LEU A 85 6.22 -4.28 19.20
C LEU A 85 6.27 -5.44 18.20
N GLU A 86 7.45 -5.85 17.76
CA GLU A 86 7.63 -6.99 16.86
C GLU A 86 7.01 -8.25 17.45
N GLN A 87 7.19 -8.50 18.75
CA GLN A 87 6.56 -9.60 19.45
C GLN A 87 5.04 -9.48 19.47
N ALA A 88 4.49 -8.35 19.92
CA ALA A 88 3.04 -8.15 20.01
C ALA A 88 2.35 -8.25 18.64
N ILE A 89 2.97 -7.69 17.59
CA ILE A 89 2.42 -7.73 16.24
C ILE A 89 2.45 -9.16 15.68
N ARG A 90 3.58 -9.89 15.79
CA ARG A 90 3.65 -11.27 15.28
C ARG A 90 2.68 -12.20 15.99
N GLU A 91 2.49 -12.04 17.31
CA GLU A 91 1.55 -12.83 18.11
C GLU A 91 0.11 -12.57 17.67
N HIS A 92 -0.28 -11.29 17.46
CA HIS A 92 -1.63 -10.95 17.01
C HIS A 92 -1.96 -11.52 15.64
N PHE A 93 -1.02 -11.43 14.68
CA PHE A 93 -1.23 -11.90 13.31
C PHE A 93 -0.80 -13.36 13.09
N ASN A 94 -0.41 -14.05 14.15
CA ASN A 94 0.00 -15.47 14.13
C ASN A 94 1.15 -15.78 13.17
N PHE A 95 2.20 -14.93 13.19
CA PHE A 95 3.45 -15.18 12.47
C PHE A 95 4.55 -15.72 13.39
N GLU A 96 5.54 -16.41 12.82
CA GLU A 96 6.69 -16.93 13.58
C GLU A 96 7.56 -15.79 14.09
N ASP A 97 7.91 -14.82 13.22
CA ASP A 97 8.71 -13.65 13.60
C ASP A 97 8.32 -12.40 12.80
N ALA A 98 8.75 -11.23 13.28
CA ALA A 98 8.50 -9.93 12.66
C ALA A 98 9.72 -9.01 12.76
N LEU A 99 9.85 -8.06 11.81
CA LEU A 99 10.92 -7.07 11.77
C LEU A 99 10.38 -5.73 11.26
N ILE A 100 10.48 -4.67 12.08
CA ILE A 100 10.00 -3.31 11.74
C ILE A 100 11.07 -2.56 10.93
N PHE A 101 10.61 -1.82 9.92
CA PHE A 101 11.38 -0.96 9.01
C PHE A 101 10.89 0.49 9.05
N ASN A 102 11.67 1.41 8.46
CA ASN A 102 11.29 2.82 8.36
C ASN A 102 10.07 3.03 7.45
N SER A 103 9.88 2.18 6.44
CA SER A 103 8.72 2.21 5.54
C SER A 103 8.47 0.84 4.93
N GLY A 104 7.26 0.61 4.38
CA GLY A 104 6.98 -0.56 3.55
C GLY A 104 7.87 -0.62 2.31
N TYR A 105 8.28 0.55 1.77
CA TYR A 105 9.23 0.63 0.67
C TYR A 105 10.59 0.03 1.06
N ASP A 106 11.13 0.41 2.22
CA ASP A 106 12.40 -0.12 2.75
C ASP A 106 12.32 -1.61 3.07
N ALA A 107 11.17 -2.08 3.56
CA ALA A 107 10.91 -3.49 3.80
C ALA A 107 11.02 -4.30 2.49
N ASN A 108 10.36 -3.86 1.43
CA ASN A 108 10.44 -4.50 0.11
C ASN A 108 11.86 -4.48 -0.46
N LEU A 109 12.59 -3.38 -0.34
CA LEU A 109 14.00 -3.33 -0.77
C LEU A 109 14.87 -4.36 -0.03
N ALA A 110 14.67 -4.51 1.30
CA ALA A 110 15.45 -5.43 2.12
C ALA A 110 15.21 -6.90 1.74
N VAL A 111 13.97 -7.27 1.44
CA VAL A 111 13.60 -8.65 1.08
C VAL A 111 14.38 -9.12 -0.13
N PHE A 112 14.48 -8.33 -1.19
CA PHE A 112 15.19 -8.77 -2.40
C PHE A 112 16.72 -8.80 -2.22
N ASN A 113 17.27 -8.10 -1.22
CA ASN A 113 18.71 -8.16 -0.94
C ASN A 113 19.18 -9.53 -0.42
N ILE A 114 18.31 -10.32 0.21
CA ILE A 114 18.71 -11.65 0.72
C ILE A 114 19.06 -12.61 -0.42
N PHE A 115 18.44 -12.44 -1.58
CA PHE A 115 18.64 -13.28 -2.76
C PHE A 115 19.83 -12.84 -3.63
N LYS A 116 20.39 -11.66 -3.38
CA LYS A 116 21.51 -11.13 -4.17
C LYS A 116 22.69 -12.10 -4.15
N ASN A 117 23.33 -12.31 -5.30
CA ASN A 117 24.42 -13.23 -5.56
C ASN A 117 24.04 -14.73 -5.44
N ASN A 118 22.74 -15.05 -5.40
CA ASN A 118 22.25 -16.41 -5.52
C ASN A 118 21.68 -16.64 -6.94
N ASN A 119 21.57 -17.89 -7.34
CA ASN A 119 20.95 -18.26 -8.62
C ASN A 119 19.42 -18.29 -8.45
N VAL A 120 18.78 -17.12 -8.65
CA VAL A 120 17.37 -16.90 -8.37
C VAL A 120 16.69 -16.22 -9.56
N VAL A 121 15.46 -16.65 -9.86
CA VAL A 121 14.54 -15.97 -10.81
C VAL A 121 13.28 -15.54 -10.05
N ILE A 122 12.93 -14.26 -10.20
CA ILE A 122 11.75 -13.67 -9.59
C ILE A 122 10.59 -13.66 -10.59
N PHE A 123 9.44 -14.22 -10.24
CA PHE A 123 8.18 -14.14 -10.98
C PHE A 123 7.30 -13.09 -10.31
N SER A 124 7.11 -11.96 -10.99
CA SER A 124 6.46 -10.77 -10.44
C SER A 124 5.19 -10.45 -11.21
N ASP A 125 4.09 -10.19 -10.50
CA ASP A 125 2.87 -9.65 -11.12
C ASP A 125 3.17 -8.32 -11.82
N GLN A 126 2.54 -8.11 -12.97
CA GLN A 126 2.73 -6.92 -13.81
C GLN A 126 2.37 -5.61 -13.09
N GLN A 127 1.44 -5.67 -12.13
CA GLN A 127 0.95 -4.49 -11.40
C GLN A 127 1.50 -4.38 -9.97
N ASN A 128 2.50 -5.18 -9.61
CA ASN A 128 3.15 -5.06 -8.31
C ASN A 128 3.63 -3.63 -8.04
N HIS A 129 3.61 -3.26 -6.76
CA HIS A 129 4.01 -1.93 -6.30
C HIS A 129 5.46 -1.58 -6.72
N ALA A 130 5.71 -0.28 -6.96
CA ALA A 130 7.01 0.23 -7.39
C ALA A 130 8.19 -0.18 -6.49
N SER A 131 7.97 -0.33 -5.18
CA SER A 131 9.01 -0.78 -4.24
C SER A 131 9.47 -2.22 -4.50
N ILE A 132 8.56 -3.09 -4.93
CA ILE A 132 8.87 -4.47 -5.36
C ILE A 132 9.71 -4.42 -6.63
N ILE A 133 9.26 -3.65 -7.62
CA ILE A 133 9.96 -3.47 -8.91
C ILE A 133 11.39 -2.94 -8.68
N ASP A 134 11.53 -1.92 -7.82
CA ASP A 134 12.84 -1.32 -7.51
C ASP A 134 13.71 -2.25 -6.68
N GLY A 135 13.14 -3.00 -5.73
CA GLY A 135 13.86 -4.02 -4.96
C GLY A 135 14.46 -5.10 -5.85
N ILE A 136 13.68 -5.63 -6.79
CA ILE A 136 14.15 -6.61 -7.78
C ILE A 136 15.25 -6.00 -8.66
N LYS A 137 15.05 -4.79 -9.17
CA LYS A 137 15.99 -4.07 -10.02
C LYS A 137 17.34 -3.80 -9.32
N LEU A 138 17.29 -3.30 -8.08
CA LEU A 138 18.47 -2.98 -7.27
C LEU A 138 19.24 -4.23 -6.83
N SER A 139 18.56 -5.35 -6.67
CA SER A 139 19.21 -6.63 -6.36
C SER A 139 19.97 -7.22 -7.55
N GLY A 140 19.66 -6.80 -8.78
CA GLY A 140 20.26 -7.32 -10.02
C GLY A 140 19.78 -8.74 -10.38
N LEU A 141 18.67 -9.20 -9.79
CA LEU A 141 18.11 -10.53 -10.01
C LEU A 141 17.40 -10.63 -11.37
N SER A 142 17.45 -11.81 -11.96
CA SER A 142 16.64 -12.15 -13.13
C SER A 142 15.17 -12.14 -12.76
N LYS A 143 14.32 -11.62 -13.67
CA LYS A 143 12.88 -11.53 -13.44
C LYS A 143 12.08 -11.96 -14.65
N VAL A 144 10.91 -12.50 -14.39
CA VAL A 144 9.84 -12.78 -15.33
C VAL A 144 8.61 -12.04 -14.85
N ILE A 145 8.00 -11.22 -15.70
CA ILE A 145 6.78 -10.52 -15.41
C ILE A 145 5.62 -11.31 -15.99
N TYR A 146 4.67 -11.73 -15.14
CA TYR A 146 3.46 -12.37 -15.61
C TYR A 146 2.30 -11.38 -15.65
N GLN A 147 1.31 -11.66 -16.49
CA GLN A 147 0.14 -10.81 -16.65
C GLN A 147 -0.64 -10.72 -15.35
N HIS A 148 -1.16 -9.53 -15.08
CA HIS A 148 -1.86 -9.23 -13.82
C HIS A 148 -2.96 -10.26 -13.49
N LEU A 149 -2.82 -10.90 -12.32
CA LEU A 149 -3.71 -11.96 -11.81
C LEU A 149 -3.92 -13.17 -12.74
N ASN A 150 -3.09 -13.31 -13.78
CA ASN A 150 -3.14 -14.44 -14.70
C ASN A 150 -2.23 -15.58 -14.20
N TYR A 151 -2.80 -16.46 -13.39
CA TYR A 151 -2.07 -17.57 -12.78
C TYR A 151 -1.71 -18.68 -13.76
N ASP A 152 -2.39 -18.80 -14.88
CA ASP A 152 -2.05 -19.76 -15.95
C ASP A 152 -0.81 -19.26 -16.71
N ASP A 153 -0.69 -17.95 -16.93
CA ASP A 153 0.53 -17.34 -17.47
C ASP A 153 1.71 -17.52 -16.50
N LEU A 154 1.50 -17.26 -15.18
CA LEU A 154 2.50 -17.54 -14.15
C LEU A 154 2.94 -19.00 -14.16
N GLU A 155 1.99 -19.94 -14.20
CA GLU A 155 2.27 -21.38 -14.22
C GLU A 155 3.07 -21.80 -15.46
N SER A 156 2.70 -21.26 -16.63
CA SER A 156 3.44 -21.47 -17.89
C SER A 156 4.90 -21.02 -17.78
N HIS A 157 5.14 -19.87 -17.15
CA HIS A 157 6.48 -19.37 -16.92
C HIS A 157 7.25 -20.23 -15.91
N LEU A 158 6.64 -20.64 -14.80
CA LEU A 158 7.26 -21.52 -13.81
C LEU A 158 7.66 -22.89 -14.39
N ALA A 159 6.81 -23.47 -15.24
CA ALA A 159 7.04 -24.76 -15.90
C ALA A 159 8.21 -24.72 -16.88
N ARG A 160 8.49 -23.58 -17.52
CA ARG A 160 9.64 -23.42 -18.45
C ARG A 160 10.99 -23.32 -17.72
N HIS A 161 11.00 -22.96 -16.44
CA HIS A 161 12.21 -22.83 -15.63
C HIS A 161 12.50 -24.16 -14.90
N THR A 162 13.05 -25.13 -15.63
CA THR A 162 13.24 -26.52 -15.17
C THR A 162 14.57 -26.77 -14.48
N ASN A 163 15.53 -25.82 -14.52
CA ASN A 163 16.83 -26.00 -13.89
C ASN A 163 16.66 -26.06 -12.36
N PRO A 164 16.98 -27.19 -11.70
CA PRO A 164 16.82 -27.37 -10.25
C PRO A 164 17.77 -26.48 -9.42
N ASP A 165 18.89 -26.02 -10.02
CA ASP A 165 19.87 -25.17 -9.35
C ASP A 165 19.42 -23.69 -9.30
N VAL A 166 18.28 -23.36 -9.90
CA VAL A 166 17.70 -22.01 -9.92
C VAL A 166 16.52 -21.95 -8.95
N GLN A 167 16.68 -21.19 -7.88
CA GLN A 167 15.57 -20.94 -6.95
C GLN A 167 14.51 -20.03 -7.59
N LYS A 168 13.27 -20.45 -7.59
CA LYS A 168 12.14 -19.65 -8.03
C LYS A 168 11.58 -18.85 -6.86
N VAL A 169 11.22 -17.60 -7.12
CA VAL A 169 10.55 -16.72 -6.14
C VAL A 169 9.33 -16.12 -6.82
N ILE A 170 8.15 -16.28 -6.25
CA ILE A 170 6.91 -15.66 -6.67
C ILE A 170 6.66 -14.46 -5.77
N VAL A 171 6.31 -13.30 -6.34
CA VAL A 171 5.95 -12.11 -5.58
C VAL A 171 4.70 -11.45 -6.14
N SER A 172 3.78 -11.09 -5.23
CA SER A 172 2.54 -10.39 -5.55
C SER A 172 2.11 -9.46 -4.42
N ASP A 173 1.45 -8.34 -4.76
CA ASP A 173 0.61 -7.65 -3.81
C ASP A 173 -0.62 -8.53 -3.47
N SER A 174 -1.08 -8.51 -2.24
CA SER A 174 -2.34 -9.16 -1.84
C SER A 174 -3.58 -8.38 -2.27
N VAL A 175 -3.48 -7.05 -2.18
CA VAL A 175 -4.44 -6.06 -2.70
C VAL A 175 -3.64 -4.99 -3.44
N PHE A 176 -3.97 -4.80 -4.72
CA PHE A 176 -3.22 -3.88 -5.57
C PHE A 176 -3.63 -2.43 -5.34
N ALA A 177 -2.63 -1.59 -5.10
CA ALA A 177 -2.80 -0.18 -4.72
C ALA A 177 -3.56 0.67 -5.76
N THR A 178 -3.44 0.31 -7.04
CA THR A 178 -3.95 1.11 -8.15
C THR A 178 -5.42 0.89 -8.44
N ASN A 179 -5.92 -0.33 -8.26
CA ASN A 179 -7.27 -0.72 -8.69
C ASN A 179 -8.06 -1.52 -7.65
N GLY A 180 -7.46 -1.85 -6.50
CA GLY A 180 -8.11 -2.60 -5.44
C GLY A 180 -8.41 -4.06 -5.78
N THR A 181 -7.84 -4.61 -6.86
CA THR A 181 -7.97 -6.05 -7.17
C THR A 181 -7.25 -6.87 -6.11
N LYS A 182 -7.70 -8.12 -5.90
CA LYS A 182 -7.16 -9.03 -4.89
C LYS A 182 -6.47 -10.21 -5.54
N ALA A 183 -5.29 -10.56 -5.04
CA ALA A 183 -4.63 -11.81 -5.43
C ALA A 183 -5.34 -13.03 -4.83
N ASP A 184 -5.39 -14.12 -5.58
CA ASP A 184 -5.79 -15.44 -5.08
C ASP A 184 -4.58 -16.09 -4.37
N ILE A 185 -4.54 -15.92 -3.05
CA ILE A 185 -3.45 -16.42 -2.21
C ILE A 185 -3.39 -17.95 -2.26
N ASN A 186 -4.53 -18.63 -2.29
CA ASN A 186 -4.57 -20.10 -2.34
C ASN A 186 -3.96 -20.63 -3.65
N ARG A 187 -4.24 -19.96 -4.78
CA ARG A 187 -3.65 -20.32 -6.07
C ARG A 187 -2.15 -20.06 -6.09
N LEU A 188 -1.68 -18.97 -5.52
CA LEU A 188 -0.25 -18.66 -5.38
C LEU A 188 0.47 -19.69 -4.50
N VAL A 189 -0.11 -20.06 -3.36
CA VAL A 189 0.42 -21.13 -2.48
C VAL A 189 0.48 -22.46 -3.22
N HIS A 190 -0.58 -22.84 -3.95
CA HIS A 190 -0.57 -24.06 -4.74
C HIS A 190 0.59 -24.08 -5.77
N LEU A 191 0.79 -22.97 -6.49
CA LEU A 191 1.88 -22.84 -7.46
C LEU A 191 3.26 -22.86 -6.76
N LYS A 192 3.40 -22.17 -5.62
CA LYS A 192 4.61 -22.23 -4.79
C LYS A 192 4.98 -23.67 -4.46
N GLN A 193 4.03 -24.44 -3.92
CA GLN A 193 4.26 -25.83 -3.53
C GLN A 193 4.62 -26.71 -4.73
N ARG A 194 3.84 -26.59 -5.81
CA ARG A 194 4.03 -27.40 -7.03
C ARG A 194 5.40 -27.20 -7.68
N TYR A 195 5.91 -25.96 -7.67
CA TYR A 195 7.16 -25.59 -8.36
C TYR A 195 8.33 -25.36 -7.39
N ASN A 196 8.18 -25.72 -6.11
CA ASN A 196 9.19 -25.52 -5.06
C ASN A 196 9.75 -24.08 -5.06
N ALA A 197 8.85 -23.10 -5.08
CA ALA A 197 9.19 -21.70 -5.08
C ALA A 197 9.12 -21.09 -3.66
N ILE A 198 9.75 -19.93 -3.46
CA ILE A 198 9.53 -19.05 -2.31
C ILE A 198 8.38 -18.12 -2.66
N LEU A 199 7.47 -17.87 -1.74
CA LEU A 199 6.34 -16.96 -1.92
C LEU A 199 6.48 -15.72 -1.05
N ILE A 200 6.45 -14.55 -1.69
CA ILE A 200 6.47 -13.23 -1.05
C ILE A 200 5.16 -12.52 -1.35
N ILE A 201 4.49 -12.03 -0.31
CA ILE A 201 3.23 -11.28 -0.42
C ILE A 201 3.39 -9.90 0.22
N ASP A 202 3.10 -8.83 -0.54
CA ASP A 202 2.95 -7.49 0.01
C ASP A 202 1.49 -7.28 0.46
N ALA A 203 1.29 -7.19 1.77
CA ALA A 203 0.00 -7.02 2.42
C ALA A 203 -0.28 -5.54 2.81
N SER A 204 0.39 -4.58 2.19
CA SER A 204 0.31 -3.16 2.56
C SER A 204 -1.11 -2.59 2.50
N HIS A 205 -1.96 -3.06 1.59
CA HIS A 205 -3.34 -2.62 1.43
C HIS A 205 -4.38 -3.60 2.00
N SER A 206 -3.94 -4.62 2.76
CA SER A 206 -4.83 -5.66 3.29
C SER A 206 -4.62 -5.95 4.78
N LEU A 207 -3.39 -5.82 5.30
CA LEU A 207 -3.07 -6.11 6.70
C LEU A 207 -3.81 -5.12 7.63
N GLY A 208 -4.59 -5.64 8.56
CA GLY A 208 -5.45 -4.87 9.46
C GLY A 208 -6.87 -4.64 8.94
N LEU A 209 -7.17 -4.98 7.67
CA LEU A 209 -8.50 -4.83 7.06
C LEU A 209 -9.30 -6.15 6.98
N ASN A 210 -8.73 -7.27 7.44
CA ASN A 210 -9.28 -8.63 7.25
C ASN A 210 -9.47 -9.00 5.75
N LEU A 211 -8.67 -8.37 4.87
CA LEU A 211 -8.61 -8.69 3.44
C LEU A 211 -7.46 -9.63 3.10
N PHE A 212 -6.62 -9.94 4.08
CA PHE A 212 -5.50 -10.85 3.98
C PHE A 212 -5.72 -11.97 4.99
N GLU A 213 -5.75 -13.20 4.48
CA GLU A 213 -5.72 -14.41 5.30
C GLU A 213 -4.30 -14.95 5.31
N TYR A 214 -3.73 -15.06 6.52
CA TYR A 214 -2.42 -15.69 6.67
C TYR A 214 -2.48 -17.15 6.29
N HIS A 215 -1.57 -17.57 5.42
CA HIS A 215 -1.36 -18.97 5.08
C HIS A 215 0.05 -19.38 5.50
N ALA A 216 0.17 -20.48 6.25
CA ALA A 216 1.46 -20.93 6.79
C ALA A 216 2.54 -21.22 5.72
N ASP A 217 2.13 -21.43 4.49
CA ASP A 217 3.04 -21.66 3.36
C ASP A 217 3.54 -20.36 2.69
N ILE A 218 3.16 -19.17 3.16
CA ILE A 218 3.77 -17.93 2.70
C ILE A 218 5.09 -17.74 3.44
N ASP A 219 6.20 -17.61 2.71
CA ASP A 219 7.53 -17.53 3.31
C ASP A 219 7.84 -16.14 3.86
N ILE A 220 7.40 -15.08 3.15
CA ILE A 220 7.64 -13.70 3.54
C ILE A 220 6.36 -12.87 3.27
N VAL A 221 5.91 -12.14 4.28
CA VAL A 221 4.89 -11.10 4.13
C VAL A 221 5.51 -9.75 4.43
N THR A 222 5.35 -8.77 3.53
CA THR A 222 5.72 -7.38 3.79
C THR A 222 4.48 -6.54 3.96
N SER A 223 4.54 -5.45 4.72
CA SER A 223 3.44 -4.49 4.81
C SER A 223 3.92 -3.09 5.18
N SER A 224 3.16 -2.10 4.76
CA SER A 224 3.27 -0.72 5.24
C SER A 224 2.34 -0.51 6.45
N LEU A 225 2.85 0.13 7.49
CA LEU A 225 2.06 0.56 8.65
C LEU A 225 1.40 1.94 8.44
N SER A 226 1.59 2.56 7.26
CA SER A 226 1.04 3.89 6.95
C SER A 226 -0.34 3.84 6.25
N LYS A 227 -0.95 2.66 6.15
CA LYS A 227 -2.26 2.47 5.51
C LYS A 227 -3.35 2.27 6.58
N ALA A 228 -3.95 1.11 6.66
CA ALA A 228 -4.99 0.80 7.65
C ALA A 228 -4.56 1.05 9.10
N TRP A 229 -3.27 1.04 9.40
CA TRP A 229 -2.73 1.28 10.73
C TRP A 229 -2.63 2.77 11.09
N GLY A 230 -2.71 3.69 10.12
CA GLY A 230 -2.61 5.13 10.36
C GLY A 230 -1.29 5.61 11.00
N ALA A 231 -0.26 4.74 11.03
CA ALA A 231 1.06 5.05 11.61
C ALA A 231 2.10 5.30 10.51
N HIS A 232 3.39 5.30 10.85
CA HIS A 232 4.46 5.30 9.86
C HIS A 232 5.42 4.16 10.15
N GLY A 233 5.85 3.47 9.09
CA GLY A 233 6.77 2.34 9.17
C GLY A 233 6.46 1.28 8.14
N GLY A 234 7.28 0.23 8.14
CA GLY A 234 7.04 -1.01 7.42
C GLY A 234 7.27 -2.20 8.34
N ILE A 235 6.81 -3.36 7.93
CA ILE A 235 7.03 -4.60 8.67
C ILE A 235 7.22 -5.76 7.71
N ILE A 236 8.07 -6.70 8.10
CA ILE A 236 8.24 -8.00 7.44
C ILE A 236 7.88 -9.08 8.45
N PHE A 237 7.12 -10.06 8.02
CA PHE A 237 6.86 -11.31 8.74
C PHE A 237 7.51 -12.46 7.99
N SER A 238 8.17 -13.35 8.70
CA SER A 238 8.85 -14.50 8.12
C SER A 238 9.25 -15.52 9.21
N SER A 239 9.92 -16.60 8.81
CA SER A 239 10.63 -17.46 9.77
C SER A 239 11.79 -16.69 10.41
N LYS A 240 12.24 -17.19 11.56
CA LYS A 240 13.42 -16.63 12.27
C LYS A 240 14.67 -16.59 11.37
N ASP A 241 14.93 -17.65 10.61
CA ASP A 241 16.12 -17.75 9.76
C ASP A 241 16.10 -16.70 8.64
N ILE A 242 14.93 -16.45 8.03
CA ILE A 242 14.77 -15.41 7.02
C ILE A 242 14.95 -14.02 7.64
N LYS A 243 14.35 -13.77 8.82
CA LYS A 243 14.56 -12.52 9.57
C LYS A 243 16.03 -12.27 9.85
N ASP A 244 16.74 -13.26 10.37
CA ASP A 244 18.18 -13.16 10.68
C ASP A 244 18.98 -12.87 9.39
N LEU A 245 18.62 -13.50 8.28
CA LEU A 245 19.25 -13.20 6.98
C LEU A 245 18.97 -11.78 6.49
N ILE A 246 17.75 -11.26 6.68
CA ILE A 246 17.39 -9.88 6.35
C ILE A 246 18.18 -8.89 7.22
N ILE A 247 18.34 -9.14 8.52
CA ILE A 247 19.15 -8.29 9.42
C ILE A 247 20.59 -8.20 8.92
N ASN A 248 21.15 -9.30 8.37
CA ASN A 248 22.53 -9.36 7.91
C ASN A 248 22.75 -8.89 6.48
N LYS A 249 21.73 -8.85 5.62
CA LYS A 249 21.84 -8.51 4.18
C LYS A 249 20.96 -7.33 3.74
N GLY A 250 19.91 -6.99 4.50
CA GLY A 250 18.93 -5.96 4.14
C GLY A 250 19.51 -4.56 4.25
N ARG A 251 19.97 -4.02 3.14
CA ARG A 251 20.70 -2.74 3.11
C ARG A 251 19.88 -1.56 3.62
N SER A 252 18.59 -1.52 3.36
CA SER A 252 17.67 -0.47 3.85
C SER A 252 17.50 -0.49 5.37
N LEU A 253 17.71 -1.64 6.03
CA LEU A 253 17.77 -1.75 7.49
C LEU A 253 19.16 -1.35 8.03
N ILE A 254 20.22 -1.87 7.41
CA ILE A 254 21.60 -1.77 7.90
C ILE A 254 22.11 -0.32 7.86
N TYR A 255 21.85 0.37 6.74
CA TYR A 255 22.43 1.67 6.41
C TYR A 255 21.46 2.84 6.57
N SER A 256 20.34 2.61 7.25
CA SER A 256 19.37 3.64 7.60
C SER A 256 19.35 3.89 9.10
N SER A 257 19.12 5.13 9.53
CA SER A 257 18.79 5.42 10.92
C SER A 257 17.46 4.74 11.30
N SER A 258 17.32 4.36 12.56
CA SER A 258 16.07 3.80 13.09
C SER A 258 14.92 4.80 13.00
N LEU A 259 13.68 4.33 13.07
CA LEU A 259 12.54 5.21 13.28
C LEU A 259 12.74 6.07 14.53
N PRO A 260 12.30 7.33 14.50
CA PRO A 260 12.18 8.12 15.72
C PRO A 260 11.33 7.40 16.77
N SER A 261 11.69 7.51 18.04
CA SER A 261 11.03 6.77 19.13
C SER A 261 9.53 7.09 19.21
N TYR A 262 9.14 8.33 18.90
CA TYR A 262 7.72 8.71 18.89
C TYR A 262 6.90 7.96 17.81
N HIS A 263 7.50 7.55 16.70
CA HIS A 263 6.81 6.68 15.72
C HIS A 263 6.52 5.29 16.33
N LEU A 264 7.45 4.74 17.10
CA LEU A 264 7.21 3.46 17.79
C LEU A 264 6.06 3.56 18.79
N TYR A 265 5.95 4.70 19.50
CA TYR A 265 4.80 4.97 20.36
C TYR A 265 3.48 4.94 19.58
N PHE A 266 3.42 5.64 18.45
CA PHE A 266 2.20 5.65 17.61
C PHE A 266 1.91 4.30 16.96
N ILE A 267 2.91 3.51 16.58
CA ILE A 267 2.70 2.12 16.14
C ILE A 267 2.07 1.29 17.27
N GLN A 268 2.47 1.49 18.52
CA GLN A 268 1.88 0.80 19.67
C GLN A 268 0.41 1.20 19.89
N VAL A 269 0.09 2.50 19.81
CA VAL A 269 -1.29 3.00 19.87
C VAL A 269 -2.12 2.42 18.73
N SER A 270 -1.58 2.45 17.51
CA SER A 270 -2.25 1.91 16.31
C SER A 270 -2.54 0.43 16.43
N LEU A 271 -1.60 -0.37 16.95
CA LEU A 271 -1.79 -1.81 17.15
C LEU A 271 -3.01 -2.08 18.04
N GLN A 272 -3.15 -1.34 19.14
CA GLN A 272 -4.30 -1.48 20.03
C GLN A 272 -5.62 -1.24 19.27
N HIS A 273 -5.72 -0.16 18.51
CA HIS A 273 -6.92 0.16 17.72
C HIS A 273 -7.17 -0.85 16.59
N VAL A 274 -6.13 -1.34 15.94
CA VAL A 274 -6.26 -2.42 14.92
C VAL A 274 -6.83 -3.69 15.53
N ILE A 275 -6.48 -4.01 16.77
CA ILE A 275 -6.98 -5.19 17.48
C ILE A 275 -8.42 -4.99 17.96
N GLU A 276 -8.70 -3.89 18.67
CA GLU A 276 -9.91 -3.69 19.45
C GLU A 276 -11.06 -3.10 18.64
N ASP A 277 -10.79 -2.20 17.70
CA ASP A 277 -11.82 -1.40 17.00
C ASP A 277 -12.39 -2.14 15.76
N THR A 278 -12.98 -3.32 15.96
CA THR A 278 -13.56 -4.11 14.84
C THR A 278 -14.65 -3.36 14.10
N TYR A 279 -15.41 -2.50 14.80
CA TYR A 279 -16.49 -1.68 14.25
C TYR A 279 -16.02 -0.75 13.10
N ARG A 280 -14.73 -0.37 13.08
CA ARG A 280 -14.17 0.45 11.99
C ARG A 280 -14.12 -0.33 10.68
N ARG A 281 -13.74 -1.61 10.73
CA ARG A 281 -13.75 -2.51 9.56
C ARG A 281 -15.16 -2.79 9.08
N GLU A 282 -16.10 -3.01 10.01
CA GLU A 282 -17.50 -3.25 9.70
C GLU A 282 -18.12 -2.05 8.97
N LYS A 283 -17.91 -0.82 9.49
CA LYS A 283 -18.37 0.41 8.82
C LYS A 283 -17.73 0.57 7.44
N LEU A 284 -16.40 0.35 7.32
CA LEU A 284 -15.69 0.47 6.06
C LEU A 284 -16.21 -0.52 5.00
N ASN A 285 -16.52 -1.75 5.40
CA ASN A 285 -17.11 -2.75 4.51
C ASN A 285 -18.52 -2.33 4.05
N ALA A 286 -19.37 -1.86 4.97
CA ALA A 286 -20.69 -1.34 4.62
C ALA A 286 -20.62 -0.16 3.65
N LEU A 287 -19.68 0.78 3.85
CA LEU A 287 -19.43 1.90 2.92
C LEU A 287 -18.93 1.40 1.56
N SER A 288 -18.09 0.37 1.54
CA SER A 288 -17.60 -0.23 0.30
C SER A 288 -18.72 -0.90 -0.50
N GLU A 289 -19.65 -1.58 0.16
CA GLU A 289 -20.84 -2.17 -0.45
C GLU A 289 -21.79 -1.07 -0.97
N TYR A 290 -22.04 -0.03 -0.17
CA TYR A 290 -22.87 1.11 -0.58
C TYR A 290 -22.29 1.81 -1.81
N PHE A 291 -20.97 2.08 -1.82
CA PHE A 291 -20.28 2.64 -2.98
C PHE A 291 -20.47 1.75 -4.23
N ASN A 292 -20.32 0.45 -4.08
CA ASN A 292 -20.43 -0.50 -5.18
C ASN A 292 -21.84 -0.50 -5.79
N HIS A 293 -22.88 -0.31 -4.98
CA HIS A 293 -24.25 -0.17 -5.48
C HIS A 293 -24.40 1.05 -6.39
N GLN A 294 -23.98 2.23 -5.91
CA GLN A 294 -24.01 3.47 -6.70
C GLN A 294 -23.14 3.39 -7.96
N PHE A 295 -21.96 2.73 -7.82
CA PHE A 295 -21.03 2.57 -8.93
C PHE A 295 -21.61 1.74 -10.08
N MET A 296 -22.29 0.63 -9.78
CA MET A 296 -22.91 -0.21 -10.81
C MET A 296 -24.04 0.49 -11.56
N GLU A 297 -24.73 1.45 -10.93
CA GLU A 297 -25.76 2.25 -11.59
C GLU A 297 -25.16 3.19 -12.64
N LEU A 298 -24.00 3.81 -12.35
CA LEU A 298 -23.39 4.81 -13.23
C LEU A 298 -22.35 4.20 -14.19
N PHE A 299 -21.64 3.16 -13.77
CA PHE A 299 -20.55 2.52 -14.52
C PHE A 299 -20.72 1.00 -14.64
N PRO A 300 -21.82 0.50 -15.26
CA PRO A 300 -22.15 -0.93 -15.27
C PRO A 300 -21.08 -1.81 -15.95
N ASP A 301 -20.32 -1.25 -16.89
CA ASP A 301 -19.32 -1.98 -17.68
C ASP A 301 -17.91 -1.90 -17.08
N GLN A 302 -17.70 -1.16 -16.00
CA GLN A 302 -16.39 -1.04 -15.37
C GLN A 302 -16.16 -2.11 -14.29
N PRO A 303 -14.91 -2.56 -14.10
CA PRO A 303 -14.59 -3.57 -13.10
C PRO A 303 -14.80 -3.04 -11.68
N LEU A 304 -15.49 -3.85 -10.87
CA LEU A 304 -15.83 -3.54 -9.49
C LEU A 304 -14.78 -4.08 -8.50
N SER A 305 -14.40 -3.26 -7.52
CA SER A 305 -13.54 -3.69 -6.41
C SER A 305 -14.35 -3.89 -5.12
N ASN A 306 -14.10 -5.01 -4.42
CA ASN A 306 -14.66 -5.30 -3.10
C ASN A 306 -13.71 -4.88 -1.96
N THR A 307 -12.80 -3.94 -2.23
CA THR A 307 -11.88 -3.35 -1.24
C THR A 307 -12.20 -1.86 -1.05
N PRO A 308 -11.61 -1.17 -0.07
CA PRO A 308 -11.79 0.28 0.07
C PRO A 308 -11.21 1.11 -1.09
N ILE A 309 -10.48 0.48 -2.01
CA ILE A 309 -9.89 1.13 -3.18
C ILE A 309 -10.84 0.96 -4.36
N LYS A 310 -11.29 2.07 -4.92
CA LYS A 310 -12.22 2.13 -6.05
C LYS A 310 -11.60 2.89 -7.20
N ASN A 311 -11.95 2.49 -8.42
CA ASN A 311 -11.43 3.11 -9.64
C ASN A 311 -12.54 3.51 -10.57
N ILE A 312 -12.38 4.68 -11.19
CA ILE A 312 -13.15 5.12 -12.35
C ILE A 312 -12.15 5.27 -13.48
N VAL A 313 -12.20 4.36 -14.42
CA VAL A 313 -11.34 4.39 -15.62
C VAL A 313 -11.91 5.39 -16.60
N CYS A 314 -11.09 6.30 -17.08
CA CYS A 314 -11.48 7.34 -18.03
C CYS A 314 -10.93 7.05 -19.43
N ASP A 315 -11.66 7.45 -20.46
CA ASP A 315 -11.31 7.19 -21.86
C ASP A 315 -10.06 7.92 -22.33
N SER A 316 -9.77 9.07 -21.74
CA SER A 316 -8.64 9.92 -22.11
C SER A 316 -8.08 10.72 -20.94
N LEU A 317 -6.86 11.24 -21.11
CA LEU A 317 -6.26 12.20 -20.16
C LEU A 317 -7.12 13.45 -20.01
N ALA A 318 -7.74 13.92 -21.10
CA ALA A 318 -8.57 15.12 -21.10
C ALA A 318 -9.87 14.88 -20.30
N SER A 319 -10.55 13.76 -20.51
CA SER A 319 -11.74 13.37 -19.76
C SER A 319 -11.42 13.20 -18.27
N ALA A 320 -10.34 12.49 -17.93
CA ALA A 320 -9.92 12.30 -16.55
C ALA A 320 -9.59 13.63 -15.85
N GLN A 321 -8.94 14.56 -16.55
CA GLN A 321 -8.62 15.88 -16.02
C GLN A 321 -9.90 16.69 -15.79
N ALA A 322 -10.82 16.70 -16.75
CA ALA A 322 -12.08 17.45 -16.65
C ALA A 322 -12.95 16.91 -15.48
N GLN A 323 -13.06 15.60 -15.32
CA GLN A 323 -13.76 15.00 -14.19
C GLN A 323 -13.08 15.34 -12.86
N TYR A 324 -11.74 15.27 -12.79
CA TYR A 324 -10.97 15.65 -11.61
C TYR A 324 -11.22 17.11 -11.23
N ASP A 325 -11.14 18.04 -12.20
CA ASP A 325 -11.31 19.47 -11.98
C ASP A 325 -12.73 19.78 -11.48
N MET A 326 -13.75 19.14 -12.08
CA MET A 326 -15.14 19.29 -11.64
C MET A 326 -15.35 18.78 -10.22
N LEU A 327 -14.82 17.59 -9.86
CA LEU A 327 -14.88 17.07 -8.48
C LEU A 327 -14.20 18.04 -7.51
N PHE A 328 -13.02 18.54 -7.87
CA PHE A 328 -12.27 19.49 -7.05
C PHE A 328 -13.04 20.81 -6.85
N GLU A 329 -13.66 21.38 -7.88
CA GLU A 329 -14.52 22.59 -7.81
C GLU A 329 -15.73 22.39 -6.88
N HIS A 330 -16.24 21.13 -6.78
CA HIS A 330 -17.34 20.79 -5.89
C HIS A 330 -16.89 20.34 -4.48
N GLY A 331 -15.62 20.57 -4.12
CA GLY A 331 -15.09 20.26 -2.79
C GLY A 331 -14.84 18.76 -2.55
N ILE A 332 -14.51 18.02 -3.59
CA ILE A 332 -14.20 16.58 -3.53
C ILE A 332 -12.78 16.36 -4.06
N PHE A 333 -11.93 15.76 -3.23
CA PHE A 333 -10.53 15.50 -3.57
C PHE A 333 -10.29 14.02 -3.79
N VAL A 334 -9.94 13.64 -5.04
CA VAL A 334 -9.68 12.28 -5.49
C VAL A 334 -8.25 12.15 -6.03
N SER A 335 -7.72 10.93 -6.13
CA SER A 335 -6.41 10.72 -6.76
C SER A 335 -6.56 10.60 -8.27
N TYR A 336 -5.86 11.43 -9.02
CA TYR A 336 -5.76 11.34 -10.47
C TYR A 336 -4.52 10.52 -10.85
N LEU A 337 -4.72 9.29 -11.29
CA LEU A 337 -3.68 8.37 -11.73
C LEU A 337 -3.50 8.44 -13.25
N ARG A 338 -2.24 8.48 -13.70
CA ARG A 338 -1.85 8.50 -15.11
C ARG A 338 -0.50 7.82 -15.33
N TYR A 339 -0.10 7.64 -16.57
CA TYR A 339 1.19 7.07 -16.93
C TYR A 339 2.35 7.74 -16.14
N PRO A 340 3.36 7.00 -15.66
CA PRO A 340 3.56 5.56 -15.81
C PRO A 340 2.88 4.70 -14.73
N THR A 341 2.10 5.28 -13.82
CA THR A 341 1.48 4.56 -12.69
C THR A 341 0.42 3.57 -13.17
N VAL A 342 -0.40 4.00 -14.14
CA VAL A 342 -1.44 3.19 -14.77
C VAL A 342 -1.36 3.34 -16.30
N SER A 343 -1.86 2.34 -17.03
CA SER A 343 -1.91 2.37 -18.51
C SER A 343 -3.04 3.25 -19.04
N GLN A 344 -4.17 3.30 -18.33
CA GLN A 344 -5.32 4.14 -18.64
C GLN A 344 -5.52 5.19 -17.55
N PRO A 345 -5.84 6.45 -17.90
CA PRO A 345 -6.13 7.48 -16.91
C PRO A 345 -7.26 7.05 -15.99
N THR A 346 -7.11 7.26 -14.71
CA THR A 346 -8.02 6.70 -13.71
C THR A 346 -8.19 7.68 -12.56
N LEU A 347 -9.41 7.90 -12.12
CA LEU A 347 -9.70 8.52 -10.83
C LEU A 347 -9.77 7.41 -9.78
N ARG A 348 -8.87 7.45 -8.81
CA ARG A 348 -8.84 6.49 -7.71
C ARG A 348 -9.46 7.12 -6.47
N ILE A 349 -10.45 6.43 -5.92
CA ILE A 349 -11.15 6.77 -4.70
C ILE A 349 -10.73 5.78 -3.61
N SER A 350 -10.34 6.31 -2.46
CA SER A 350 -10.04 5.53 -1.25
C SER A 350 -11.10 5.82 -0.19
N LEU A 351 -11.85 4.81 0.20
CA LEU A 351 -12.79 4.92 1.29
C LEU A 351 -12.06 4.82 2.64
N SER A 352 -12.53 5.57 3.62
CA SER A 352 -12.03 5.58 4.99
C SER A 352 -13.19 5.44 5.97
N TYR A 353 -12.91 4.96 7.16
CA TYR A 353 -13.86 4.90 8.28
C TYR A 353 -14.59 6.22 8.54
N PHE A 354 -13.93 7.35 8.27
CA PHE A 354 -14.53 8.67 8.53
C PHE A 354 -15.59 9.07 7.52
N HIS A 355 -15.63 8.48 6.31
CA HIS A 355 -16.70 8.74 5.35
C HIS A 355 -18.04 8.24 5.86
N ASP A 356 -19.11 8.79 5.27
CA ASP A 356 -20.48 8.31 5.40
C ASP A 356 -21.15 8.17 4.01
N THR A 357 -22.42 7.80 4.00
CA THR A 357 -23.19 7.63 2.77
C THR A 357 -23.40 8.96 2.04
N ASP A 358 -23.54 10.06 2.77
CA ASP A 358 -23.75 11.38 2.19
C ASP A 358 -22.50 11.86 1.41
N ASP A 359 -21.30 11.53 1.89
CA ASP A 359 -20.05 11.79 1.17
C ASP A 359 -20.01 11.03 -0.17
N ILE A 360 -20.45 9.77 -0.17
CA ILE A 360 -20.51 8.93 -1.38
C ILE A 360 -21.59 9.44 -2.33
N ASP A 361 -22.77 9.78 -1.83
CA ASP A 361 -23.85 10.34 -2.63
C ASP A 361 -23.43 11.66 -3.29
N ARG A 362 -22.73 12.53 -2.56
CA ARG A 362 -22.19 13.77 -3.10
C ARG A 362 -21.21 13.50 -4.24
N LEU A 363 -20.32 12.53 -4.11
CA LEU A 363 -19.39 12.12 -5.16
C LEU A 363 -20.17 11.71 -6.43
N PHE A 364 -21.12 10.79 -6.31
CA PHE A 364 -21.88 10.28 -7.45
C PHE A 364 -22.82 11.33 -8.06
N ASN A 365 -23.41 12.21 -7.26
CA ASN A 365 -24.24 13.30 -7.77
C ASN A 365 -23.44 14.28 -8.66
N VAL A 366 -22.21 14.60 -8.27
CA VAL A 366 -21.32 15.42 -9.10
C VAL A 366 -20.95 14.68 -10.38
N MET A 367 -20.66 13.38 -10.31
CA MET A 367 -20.31 12.60 -11.49
C MET A 367 -21.46 12.42 -12.47
N LYS A 368 -22.71 12.25 -12.00
CA LYS A 368 -23.91 12.21 -12.85
C LYS A 368 -24.09 13.49 -13.66
N GLN A 369 -23.77 14.66 -13.06
CA GLN A 369 -23.84 15.95 -13.78
C GLN A 369 -22.82 16.04 -14.92
N TYR A 370 -21.66 15.39 -14.80
CA TYR A 370 -20.67 15.34 -15.87
C TYR A 370 -21.20 14.56 -17.08
N ASP A 371 -21.77 13.37 -16.84
CA ASP A 371 -22.33 12.49 -17.90
C ASP A 371 -23.51 13.16 -18.64
N GLU A 372 -24.38 13.87 -17.92
CA GLU A 372 -25.50 14.60 -18.52
C GLU A 372 -25.04 15.81 -19.35
N GLY A 373 -23.92 16.46 -18.95
CA GLY A 373 -23.33 17.59 -19.65
C GLY A 373 -22.69 17.22 -20.99
N ASP A 374 -22.04 16.07 -21.07
CA ASP A 374 -21.40 15.56 -22.30
C ASP A 374 -22.43 15.07 -23.35
N SER A 375 -23.67 14.80 -22.96
CA SER A 375 -24.75 14.39 -23.89
C SER A 375 -25.37 15.54 -24.70
N TYR A 376 -24.90 16.79 -24.50
CA TYR A 376 -25.41 17.98 -25.17
C TYR A 376 -24.37 18.73 -26.06
N VAL A 377 -23.18 18.11 -26.33
CA VAL A 377 -22.16 18.72 -27.21
C VAL A 377 -22.03 17.95 -28.52
#